data_1e84aeb2009467a12d8c59a968e6d194
#
_entry.id   1e84aeb2009467a12d8c59a968e6d194
#
_cell.length_a   1.000
_cell.length_b   1.000
_cell.length_c   1.000
_cell.angle_alpha   90.00
_cell.angle_beta   90.00
_cell.angle_gamma   90.00
#
_symmetry.space_group_name_H-M   'P 1'
#
loop_
_entity.id
_entity.type
_entity.pdbx_description
1 polymer ?
#
loop_
_entity_poly.entity_id
_entity_poly.type
_entity_poly.pdbx_seq_one_letter_code
_entity_poly.pdbx_strand_id
1 'polypeptide(L)'
;MSDLSLQLQQAKAQLPVTSYFDQALFQRELETIFQQGPRYVGHQLAVPNVGDYYALPQEGEGRALVRSANGVELISNICRHRQAVMLKGRGNLQTQGKGHGGGNLICPLHHWTYAPSGELLGAPHFAHDPCLNLNNYKLRE
;
A
#
# COMPACT_ATOMS: atom_id res chain seq x y z
N MET A 1 9.72 -47.48 12.62
CA MET A 1 9.23 -46.26 11.94
C MET A 1 8.37 -45.50 12.95
N SER A 2 8.51 -44.19 13.04
CA SER A 2 7.67 -43.40 13.96
C SER A 2 6.23 -43.38 13.47
N ASP A 3 5.27 -43.27 14.39
CA ASP A 3 3.83 -43.15 14.05
C ASP A 3 3.56 -42.01 13.05
N LEU A 4 4.31 -40.90 13.16
CA LEU A 4 4.27 -39.76 12.22
C LEU A 4 4.66 -40.14 10.80
N SER A 5 5.65 -41.04 10.61
CA SER A 5 6.07 -41.50 9.28
C SER A 5 4.99 -42.35 8.61
N LEU A 6 4.25 -43.15 9.36
CA LEU A 6 3.12 -43.93 8.86
C LEU A 6 1.93 -43.00 8.49
N GLN A 7 1.63 -42.01 9.31
CA GLN A 7 0.58 -41.04 9.04
C GLN A 7 0.87 -40.21 7.78
N LEU A 8 2.13 -39.78 7.57
CA LEU A 8 2.53 -39.06 6.37
C LEU A 8 2.44 -39.90 5.10
N GLN A 9 2.75 -41.21 5.17
CA GLN A 9 2.61 -42.11 4.03
C GLN A 9 1.14 -42.37 3.67
N GLN A 10 0.23 -42.29 4.65
CA GLN A 10 -1.21 -42.47 4.44
C GLN A 10 -1.94 -41.16 4.11
N ALA A 11 -1.29 -40.02 4.28
CA ALA A 11 -1.88 -38.72 3.97
C ALA A 11 -2.18 -38.59 2.48
N LYS A 12 -3.43 -38.29 2.16
CA LYS A 12 -3.85 -37.97 0.79
C LYS A 12 -3.87 -36.45 0.62
N ALA A 13 -3.29 -35.97 -0.49
CA ALA A 13 -3.42 -34.58 -0.87
C ALA A 13 -4.92 -34.24 -1.03
N GLN A 14 -5.37 -33.17 -0.38
CA GLN A 14 -6.75 -32.71 -0.48
C GLN A 14 -7.04 -32.04 -1.82
N LEU A 15 -6.00 -31.47 -2.43
CA LEU A 15 -6.07 -30.84 -3.75
C LEU A 15 -5.20 -31.63 -4.75
N PRO A 16 -5.63 -31.81 -5.98
CA PRO A 16 -4.80 -32.40 -7.02
C PRO A 16 -3.61 -31.50 -7.32
N VAL A 17 -2.47 -32.09 -7.69
CA VAL A 17 -1.22 -31.35 -8.00
C VAL A 17 -1.46 -30.33 -9.13
N THR A 18 -2.36 -30.60 -10.06
CA THR A 18 -2.75 -29.67 -11.13
C THR A 18 -3.27 -28.34 -10.61
N SER A 19 -3.84 -28.28 -9.39
CA SER A 19 -4.34 -27.03 -8.79
C SER A 19 -3.23 -25.96 -8.62
N TYR A 20 -1.97 -26.37 -8.49
CA TYR A 20 -0.84 -25.43 -8.37
C TYR A 20 -0.47 -24.76 -9.71
N PHE A 21 -0.99 -25.25 -10.82
CA PHE A 21 -0.65 -24.79 -12.17
C PHE A 21 -1.87 -24.38 -12.98
N ASP A 22 -3.08 -24.54 -12.42
CA ASP A 22 -4.33 -24.23 -13.10
C ASP A 22 -4.61 -22.72 -13.04
N GLN A 23 -4.47 -22.07 -14.20
CA GLN A 23 -4.68 -20.62 -14.31
C GLN A 23 -6.13 -20.20 -14.03
N ALA A 24 -7.11 -21.01 -14.36
CA ALA A 24 -8.51 -20.68 -14.10
C ALA A 24 -8.83 -20.77 -12.61
N LEU A 25 -8.28 -21.77 -11.93
CA LEU A 25 -8.38 -21.88 -10.47
C LEU A 25 -7.70 -20.69 -9.78
N PHE A 26 -6.50 -20.31 -10.21
CA PHE A 26 -5.78 -19.15 -9.69
C PHE A 26 -6.59 -17.84 -9.84
N GLN A 27 -7.18 -17.59 -11.00
CA GLN A 27 -8.02 -16.42 -11.20
C GLN A 27 -9.23 -16.42 -10.26
N ARG A 28 -9.86 -17.57 -10.09
CA ARG A 28 -10.99 -17.74 -9.18
C ARG A 28 -10.59 -17.50 -7.72
N GLU A 29 -9.42 -17.97 -7.29
CA GLU A 29 -8.88 -17.70 -5.95
C GLU A 29 -8.62 -16.20 -5.73
N LEU A 30 -8.03 -15.52 -6.73
CA LEU A 30 -7.84 -14.07 -6.68
C LEU A 30 -9.16 -13.34 -6.47
N GLU A 31 -10.18 -13.65 -7.24
CA GLU A 31 -11.50 -12.99 -7.21
C GLU A 31 -12.28 -13.28 -5.93
N THR A 32 -12.23 -14.52 -5.44
CA THR A 32 -13.11 -14.96 -4.34
C THR A 32 -12.46 -14.90 -2.96
N ILE A 33 -11.13 -15.01 -2.88
CA ILE A 33 -10.39 -15.08 -1.61
C ILE A 33 -9.58 -13.80 -1.41
N PHE A 34 -8.65 -13.52 -2.34
CA PHE A 34 -7.65 -12.47 -2.13
C PHE A 34 -8.17 -11.05 -2.38
N GLN A 35 -9.16 -10.87 -3.25
CA GLN A 35 -9.74 -9.54 -3.53
C GLN A 35 -10.90 -9.18 -2.59
N GLN A 36 -11.60 -10.16 -2.04
CA GLN A 36 -12.78 -9.92 -1.19
C GLN A 36 -12.50 -10.01 0.31
N GLY A 37 -11.39 -10.63 0.69
CA GLY A 37 -11.02 -10.82 2.09
C GLY A 37 -9.91 -9.88 2.57
N PRO A 38 -9.67 -9.83 3.89
CA PRO A 38 -8.50 -9.16 4.44
C PRO A 38 -7.24 -9.83 3.91
N ARG A 39 -6.27 -9.03 3.47
CA ARG A 39 -4.99 -9.53 2.99
C ARG A 39 -3.83 -8.93 3.76
N TYR A 40 -2.78 -9.70 3.91
CA TYR A 40 -1.54 -9.22 4.49
C TYR A 40 -0.83 -8.29 3.48
N VAL A 41 -0.61 -7.04 3.88
CA VAL A 41 0.09 -6.05 3.05
C VAL A 41 1.52 -5.77 3.53
N GLY A 42 1.82 -6.06 4.79
CA GLY A 42 3.14 -5.87 5.37
C GLY A 42 3.11 -5.87 6.89
N HIS A 43 4.30 -5.92 7.49
CA HIS A 43 4.46 -5.85 8.95
C HIS A 43 4.74 -4.40 9.37
N GLN A 44 4.23 -3.98 10.54
CA GLN A 44 4.43 -2.62 11.05
C GLN A 44 5.92 -2.24 11.26
N LEU A 45 6.80 -3.22 11.46
CA LEU A 45 8.25 -3.01 11.53
C LEU A 45 8.89 -2.64 10.17
N ALA A 46 8.14 -2.68 9.08
CA ALA A 46 8.60 -2.15 7.80
C ALA A 46 8.71 -0.61 7.82
N VAL A 47 7.98 0.04 8.75
CA VAL A 47 7.92 1.48 8.98
C VAL A 47 7.95 1.76 10.49
N PRO A 48 9.09 1.54 11.18
CA PRO A 48 9.17 1.58 12.66
C PRO A 48 8.99 2.98 13.26
N ASN A 49 9.46 4.03 12.58
CA ASN A 49 9.48 5.40 13.11
C ASN A 49 8.46 6.30 12.42
N VAL A 50 7.97 7.31 13.13
CA VAL A 50 7.07 8.32 12.55
C VAL A 50 7.72 8.99 11.33
N GLY A 51 6.98 9.05 10.24
CA GLY A 51 7.46 9.52 8.95
C GLY A 51 8.05 8.43 8.06
N ASP A 52 8.36 7.24 8.57
CA ASP A 52 8.82 6.14 7.72
C ASP A 52 7.75 5.74 6.73
N TYR A 53 8.20 5.40 5.52
CA TYR A 53 7.33 4.85 4.47
C TYR A 53 7.96 3.66 3.77
N TYR A 54 7.10 2.83 3.21
CA TYR A 54 7.46 1.70 2.35
C TYR A 54 6.48 1.59 1.19
N ALA A 55 6.90 1.99 -0.01
CA ALA A 55 6.17 1.72 -1.24
C ALA A 55 6.18 0.21 -1.52
N LEU A 56 5.00 -0.39 -1.72
CA LEU A 56 4.82 -1.84 -1.78
C LEU A 56 5.17 -2.38 -3.18
N PRO A 57 6.31 -3.07 -3.37
CA PRO A 57 6.72 -3.52 -4.70
C PRO A 57 5.79 -4.58 -5.28
N GLN A 58 5.16 -5.40 -4.43
CA GLN A 58 4.18 -6.40 -4.83
C GLN A 58 2.89 -5.80 -5.41
N GLU A 59 2.70 -4.49 -5.27
CA GLU A 59 1.59 -3.73 -5.85
C GLU A 59 2.06 -2.71 -6.90
N GLY A 60 3.21 -2.95 -7.50
CA GLY A 60 3.80 -2.04 -8.48
C GLY A 60 4.05 -0.63 -7.93
N GLU A 61 4.31 -0.52 -6.61
CA GLU A 61 4.43 0.73 -5.87
C GLU A 61 3.14 1.59 -5.88
N GLY A 62 2.01 1.05 -6.32
CA GLY A 62 0.73 1.79 -6.35
C GLY A 62 0.15 2.08 -4.97
N ARG A 63 0.62 1.38 -3.93
CA ARG A 63 0.29 1.62 -2.52
C ARG A 63 1.55 1.73 -1.67
N ALA A 64 1.42 2.40 -0.54
CA ALA A 64 2.50 2.55 0.44
C ALA A 64 1.99 2.41 1.87
N LEU A 65 2.81 1.79 2.72
CA LEU A 65 2.68 1.91 4.18
C LEU A 65 3.38 3.19 4.62
N VAL A 66 2.72 3.96 5.47
CA VAL A 66 3.27 5.19 6.05
C VAL A 66 3.03 5.17 7.57
N ARG A 67 4.04 5.46 8.35
CA ARG A 67 3.91 5.63 9.81
C ARG A 67 3.50 7.06 10.11
N SER A 68 2.27 7.26 10.50
CA SER A 68 1.77 8.51 11.08
C SER A 68 1.98 8.52 12.59
N ALA A 69 1.68 9.65 13.24
CA ALA A 69 1.64 9.72 14.71
C ALA A 69 0.55 8.81 15.32
N ASN A 70 -0.49 8.48 14.56
CA ASN A 70 -1.63 7.69 15.02
C ASN A 70 -1.50 6.19 14.71
N GLY A 71 -0.47 5.78 13.94
CA GLY A 71 -0.27 4.38 13.59
C GLY A 71 0.29 4.19 12.18
N VAL A 72 0.09 2.98 11.64
CA VAL A 72 0.46 2.67 10.26
C VAL A 72 -0.76 2.82 9.37
N GLU A 73 -0.59 3.63 8.34
CA GLU A 73 -1.60 3.87 7.31
C GLU A 73 -1.22 3.13 6.03
N LEU A 74 -2.20 2.52 5.38
CA LEU A 74 -2.09 2.06 4.00
C LEU A 74 -2.72 3.13 3.12
N ILE A 75 -1.94 3.72 2.24
CA ILE A 75 -2.40 4.79 1.36
C ILE A 75 -2.19 4.44 -0.11
N SER A 76 -2.99 5.04 -0.99
CA SER A 76 -2.67 5.10 -2.42
C SER A 76 -1.40 5.92 -2.62
N ASN A 77 -0.41 5.36 -3.27
CA ASN A 77 0.85 6.05 -3.60
C ASN A 77 0.74 6.82 -4.93
N ILE A 78 -0.48 6.98 -5.42
CA ILE A 78 -0.78 7.62 -6.70
C ILE A 78 -1.44 8.98 -6.45
N CYS A 79 -0.79 10.04 -6.87
CA CYS A 79 -1.30 11.40 -6.73
C CYS A 79 -2.63 11.58 -7.47
N ARG A 80 -3.62 12.15 -6.80
CA ARG A 80 -4.98 12.35 -7.37
C ARG A 80 -5.05 13.39 -8.48
N HIS A 81 -3.99 14.18 -8.69
CA HIS A 81 -3.95 15.18 -9.75
C HIS A 81 -3.74 14.54 -11.15
N ARG A 82 -2.58 13.95 -11.38
CA ARG A 82 -2.18 13.34 -12.66
C ARG A 82 -1.53 11.97 -12.50
N GLN A 83 -1.93 11.24 -11.48
CA GLN A 83 -1.58 9.84 -11.24
C GLN A 83 -0.05 9.56 -11.19
N ALA A 84 0.73 10.54 -10.74
CA ALA A 84 2.16 10.33 -10.52
C ALA A 84 2.37 9.46 -9.27
N VAL A 85 3.31 8.51 -9.35
CA VAL A 85 3.82 7.77 -8.18
C VAL A 85 4.60 8.74 -7.30
N MET A 86 4.27 8.82 -6.01
CA MET A 86 4.83 9.82 -5.10
C MET A 86 6.06 9.32 -4.34
N LEU A 87 6.00 8.10 -3.83
CA LEU A 87 7.04 7.49 -3.02
C LEU A 87 7.66 6.30 -3.76
N LYS A 88 8.97 6.09 -3.59
CA LYS A 88 9.69 4.94 -4.14
C LYS A 88 10.46 4.22 -3.06
N GLY A 89 10.41 2.89 -3.09
CA GLY A 89 11.15 2.05 -2.16
C GLY A 89 10.83 2.34 -0.69
N ARG A 90 11.86 2.64 0.11
CA ARG A 90 11.76 2.93 1.54
C ARG A 90 12.43 4.26 1.87
N GLY A 91 11.93 4.95 2.87
CA GLY A 91 12.52 6.19 3.35
C GLY A 91 11.75 6.78 4.53
N ASN A 92 12.11 8.03 4.87
CA ASN A 92 11.44 8.79 5.91
C ASN A 92 11.08 10.18 5.38
N LEU A 93 9.81 10.56 5.52
CA LEU A 93 9.26 11.82 5.02
C LEU A 93 9.91 13.07 5.68
N GLN A 94 10.46 12.93 6.88
CA GLN A 94 11.13 14.04 7.59
C GLN A 94 12.54 14.30 7.07
N THR A 95 13.18 13.29 6.46
CA THR A 95 14.56 13.37 5.97
C THR A 95 14.66 13.65 4.47
N GLN A 96 13.56 13.56 3.74
CA GLN A 96 13.51 13.85 2.31
C GLN A 96 13.60 15.36 2.04
N GLY A 97 14.83 15.85 2.02
CA GLY A 97 15.23 17.13 1.41
C GLY A 97 14.65 18.43 2.02
N LYS A 98 15.45 19.48 1.94
CA LYS A 98 15.03 20.86 2.22
C LYS A 98 13.96 21.29 1.20
N GLY A 99 12.70 21.28 1.61
CA GLY A 99 11.56 21.63 0.76
C GLY A 99 10.33 20.76 0.98
N HIS A 100 10.46 19.58 1.58
CA HIS A 100 9.35 18.74 1.97
C HIS A 100 8.91 19.12 3.39
N GLY A 101 7.85 19.90 3.49
CA GLY A 101 7.38 20.48 4.73
C GLY A 101 7.00 19.44 5.79
N GLY A 102 7.88 19.19 6.75
CA GLY A 102 7.49 18.66 8.05
C GLY A 102 6.82 17.26 8.06
N GLY A 103 7.25 16.32 7.22
CA GLY A 103 6.74 14.94 7.27
C GLY A 103 5.51 14.69 6.40
N ASN A 104 5.17 15.59 5.49
CA ASN A 104 4.08 15.40 4.53
C ASN A 104 4.55 14.71 3.25
N LEU A 105 3.59 14.08 2.55
CA LEU A 105 3.83 13.54 1.21
C LEU A 105 3.65 14.65 0.17
N ILE A 106 4.69 14.94 -0.59
CA ILE A 106 4.63 15.97 -1.63
C ILE A 106 4.81 15.30 -2.99
N CYS A 107 3.83 15.48 -3.86
CA CYS A 107 3.91 14.99 -5.22
C CYS A 107 5.08 15.64 -5.98
N PRO A 108 6.02 14.87 -6.55
CA PRO A 108 7.20 15.45 -7.20
C PRO A 108 6.88 16.21 -8.49
N LEU A 109 5.66 16.02 -9.03
CA LEU A 109 5.30 16.60 -10.33
C LEU A 109 4.73 18.02 -10.21
N HIS A 110 3.73 18.23 -9.35
CA HIS A 110 3.06 19.54 -9.20
C HIS A 110 2.84 19.93 -7.73
N HIS A 111 3.56 19.30 -6.82
CA HIS A 111 3.61 19.62 -5.39
C HIS A 111 2.27 19.56 -4.65
N TRP A 112 1.30 18.76 -5.14
CA TRP A 112 0.15 18.45 -4.32
C TRP A 112 0.63 17.76 -3.05
N THR A 113 0.18 18.27 -1.91
CA THR A 113 0.70 17.90 -0.59
C THR A 113 -0.35 17.16 0.21
N TYR A 114 0.02 16.01 0.75
CA TYR A 114 -0.85 15.16 1.54
C TYR A 114 -0.26 14.92 2.93
N ALA A 115 -1.12 14.80 3.92
CA ALA A 115 -0.74 14.31 5.24
C ALA A 115 -0.31 12.83 5.17
N PRO A 116 0.46 12.33 6.16
CA PRO A 116 0.75 10.89 6.28
C PRO A 116 -0.51 10.00 6.38
N SER A 117 -1.62 10.57 6.85
CA SER A 117 -2.95 9.93 6.86
C SER A 117 -3.61 9.83 5.48
N GLY A 118 -3.03 10.46 4.45
CA GLY A 118 -3.56 10.48 3.08
C GLY A 118 -4.50 11.64 2.76
N GLU A 119 -4.76 12.54 3.68
CA GLU A 119 -5.59 13.73 3.47
C GLU A 119 -4.87 14.74 2.58
N LEU A 120 -5.58 15.36 1.61
CA LEU A 120 -5.02 16.43 0.81
C LEU A 120 -4.98 17.73 1.61
N LEU A 121 -3.77 18.25 1.86
CA LEU A 121 -3.52 19.49 2.61
C LEU A 121 -3.41 20.71 1.71
N GLY A 122 -2.95 20.52 0.47
CA GLY A 122 -2.75 21.63 -0.46
C GLY A 122 -2.64 21.17 -1.91
N ALA A 123 -3.22 21.98 -2.78
CA ALA A 123 -3.24 21.78 -4.22
C ALA A 123 -2.82 23.09 -4.91
N PRO A 124 -1.51 23.36 -5.11
CA PRO A 124 -1.04 24.55 -5.80
C PRO A 124 -1.75 24.73 -7.14
N HIS A 125 -2.08 25.96 -7.47
CA HIS A 125 -2.89 26.40 -8.64
C HIS A 125 -4.38 26.07 -8.58
N PHE A 126 -4.84 25.31 -7.59
CA PHE A 126 -6.26 24.96 -7.39
C PHE A 126 -6.84 25.47 -6.09
N ALA A 127 -6.03 26.12 -5.24
CA ALA A 127 -6.43 26.52 -3.89
C ALA A 127 -7.61 27.52 -3.85
N HIS A 128 -7.91 28.20 -4.96
CA HIS A 128 -9.00 29.15 -5.08
C HIS A 128 -10.14 28.67 -5.98
N ASP A 129 -10.09 27.40 -6.44
CA ASP A 129 -11.19 26.84 -7.23
C ASP A 129 -12.35 26.50 -6.29
N PRO A 130 -13.50 27.21 -6.37
CA PRO A 130 -14.65 26.97 -5.51
C PRO A 130 -15.29 25.59 -5.76
N CYS A 131 -14.97 24.93 -6.88
CA CYS A 131 -15.47 23.59 -7.21
C CYS A 131 -14.57 22.48 -6.65
N LEU A 132 -13.38 22.81 -6.15
CA LEU A 132 -12.45 21.82 -5.63
C LEU A 132 -12.70 21.53 -4.15
N ASN A 133 -13.40 20.45 -3.85
CA ASN A 133 -13.49 19.94 -2.49
C ASN A 133 -12.28 19.03 -2.21
N LEU A 134 -11.29 19.51 -1.45
CA LEU A 134 -10.06 18.80 -1.13
C LEU A 134 -10.32 17.43 -0.48
N ASN A 135 -11.42 17.27 0.26
CA ASN A 135 -11.80 16.02 0.92
C ASN A 135 -12.06 14.87 -0.07
N ASN A 136 -12.41 15.17 -1.32
CA ASN A 136 -12.66 14.18 -2.36
C ASN A 136 -11.38 13.61 -2.97
N TYR A 137 -10.21 14.20 -2.67
CA TYR A 137 -8.93 13.86 -3.30
C TYR A 137 -7.94 13.22 -2.33
N LYS A 138 -8.43 12.68 -1.24
CA LYS A 138 -7.59 11.92 -0.28
C LYS A 138 -7.04 10.64 -0.90
N LEU A 139 -5.89 10.18 -0.38
CA LEU A 139 -5.19 8.96 -0.79
C LEU A 139 -5.72 7.70 -0.09
N ARG A 140 -6.60 7.86 0.89
CA ARG A 140 -7.23 6.77 1.62
C ARG A 140 -8.50 6.34 0.90
N GLU A 141 -8.64 5.05 0.69
CA GLU A 141 -9.87 4.43 0.19
C GLU A 141 -10.88 4.20 1.32
#